data_c4b02b19822a17ea0ab4fe80394e525f
#
_entry.id   c4b02b19822a17ea0ab4fe80394e525f
#
_cell.length_a   1.000
_cell.length_b   1.000
_cell.length_c   1.000
_cell.angle_alpha   90.00
_cell.angle_beta   90.00
_cell.angle_gamma   90.00
#
_symmetry.space_group_name_H-M   'P 1'
#
loop_
_entity.id
_entity.type
_entity.pdbx_description
1 polymer ?
#
loop_
_entity_poly.entity_id
_entity_poly.type
_entity_poly.pdbx_seq_one_letter_code
_entity_poly.pdbx_strand_id
1 'polypeptide(L)'
;MYAVRLFSVRHSRGLERLYDALEAGLIRMAPLLKRIGYSRLEKPVAAVERGLKGFLFDCQMCGQCALSSTGMSCSMNCPKNLRNGPCGGVRDNGHCEVKPEMKCVWVQAWEGSQHMAKGGAILDVQKPVDNRLKGHSSWLKVVRDKTEPAPTPAKKPAAKPASDKVLVEKPLADKPLVDKAPGAPSAP
;
A
#
# COMPACT_ATOMS: atom_id res chain seq x y z
N MET A 1 16.75 10.25 3.50
CA MET A 1 15.92 9.10 3.08
C MET A 1 15.25 9.31 1.71
N TYR A 2 14.66 10.47 1.39
CA TYR A 2 13.91 10.67 0.13
C TYR A 2 14.72 10.38 -1.15
N ALA A 3 15.97 10.86 -1.25
CA ALA A 3 16.83 10.60 -2.41
C ALA A 3 17.11 9.10 -2.64
N VAL A 4 17.27 8.34 -1.54
CA VAL A 4 17.47 6.88 -1.63
C VAL A 4 16.23 6.16 -2.16
N ARG A 5 15.03 6.62 -1.78
CA ARG A 5 13.77 6.08 -2.35
C ARG A 5 13.70 6.29 -3.86
N LEU A 6 14.04 7.51 -4.34
CA LEU A 6 14.07 7.80 -5.78
C LEU A 6 15.11 6.95 -6.52
N PHE A 7 16.28 6.75 -5.89
CA PHE A 7 17.29 5.83 -6.41
C PHE A 7 16.75 4.40 -6.54
N SER A 8 16.07 3.89 -5.50
CA SER A 8 15.48 2.54 -5.50
C SER A 8 14.43 2.36 -6.60
N VAL A 9 13.58 3.37 -6.83
CA VAL A 9 12.60 3.36 -7.92
C VAL A 9 13.28 3.33 -9.28
N ARG A 10 14.31 4.14 -9.48
CA ARG A 10 15.08 4.17 -10.74
C ARG A 10 15.79 2.85 -11.03
N HIS A 11 16.24 2.15 -10.00
CA HIS A 11 16.94 0.87 -10.11
C HIS A 11 16.05 -0.33 -9.79
N SER A 12 14.73 -0.18 -9.92
CA SER A 12 13.73 -1.18 -9.54
C SER A 12 13.96 -2.54 -10.17
N ARG A 13 14.44 -2.63 -11.43
CA ARG A 13 14.75 -3.89 -12.11
C ARG A 13 15.88 -4.67 -11.43
N GLY A 14 16.93 -3.98 -10.99
CA GLY A 14 18.04 -4.62 -10.26
C GLY A 14 17.61 -5.10 -8.88
N LEU A 15 16.85 -4.25 -8.18
CA LEU A 15 16.30 -4.57 -6.87
C LEU A 15 15.25 -5.69 -6.91
N GLU A 16 14.45 -5.77 -8.00
CA GLU A 16 13.53 -6.88 -8.22
C GLU A 16 14.27 -8.22 -8.28
N ARG A 17 15.34 -8.29 -9.07
CA ARG A 17 16.16 -9.50 -9.18
C ARG A 17 16.80 -9.89 -7.86
N LEU A 18 17.31 -8.89 -7.13
CA LEU A 18 17.88 -9.11 -5.80
C LEU A 18 16.82 -9.62 -4.82
N TYR A 19 15.62 -9.05 -4.88
CA TYR A 19 14.51 -9.45 -4.03
C TYR A 19 14.03 -10.87 -4.37
N ASP A 20 13.91 -11.22 -5.65
CA ASP A 20 13.57 -12.57 -6.11
C ASP A 20 14.62 -13.60 -5.66
N ALA A 21 15.91 -13.25 -5.76
CA ALA A 21 17.00 -14.12 -5.29
C ALA A 21 16.97 -14.30 -3.77
N LEU A 22 16.73 -13.23 -3.01
CA LEU A 22 16.56 -13.29 -1.56
C LEU A 22 15.37 -14.17 -1.17
N GLU A 23 14.23 -13.99 -1.84
CA GLU A 23 13.03 -14.79 -1.61
C GLU A 23 13.27 -16.27 -1.90
N ALA A 24 13.89 -16.59 -3.03
CA ALA A 24 14.25 -17.96 -3.40
C ALA A 24 15.20 -18.58 -2.36
N GLY A 25 16.19 -17.82 -1.88
CA GLY A 25 17.09 -18.24 -0.81
C GLY A 25 16.37 -18.53 0.51
N LEU A 26 15.47 -17.65 0.92
CA LEU A 26 14.67 -17.83 2.13
C LEU A 26 13.73 -19.04 2.05
N ILE A 27 13.09 -19.25 0.88
CA ILE A 27 12.24 -20.43 0.65
C ILE A 27 13.08 -21.72 0.72
N ARG A 28 14.29 -21.71 0.14
CA ARG A 28 15.21 -22.87 0.22
C ARG A 28 15.64 -23.18 1.64
N MET A 29 15.76 -22.14 2.49
CA MET A 29 16.07 -22.27 3.91
C MET A 29 14.83 -22.57 4.78
N ALA A 30 13.64 -22.61 4.22
CA ALA A 30 12.39 -22.82 4.97
C ALA A 30 12.41 -24.01 5.94
N PRO A 31 12.94 -25.22 5.58
CA PRO A 31 13.00 -26.33 6.51
C PRO A 31 13.85 -26.04 7.74
N LEU A 32 14.96 -25.30 7.58
CA LEU A 32 15.80 -24.87 8.68
C LEU A 32 15.11 -23.81 9.54
N LEU A 33 14.48 -22.82 8.92
CA LEU A 33 13.72 -21.76 9.61
C LEU A 33 12.56 -22.36 10.42
N LYS A 34 11.89 -23.38 9.87
CA LYS A 34 10.84 -24.12 10.57
C LYS A 34 11.37 -24.90 11.77
N ARG A 35 12.55 -25.53 11.63
CA ARG A 35 13.20 -26.29 12.71
C ARG A 35 13.60 -25.40 13.89
N ILE A 36 14.11 -24.19 13.63
CA ILE A 36 14.48 -23.21 14.66
C ILE A 36 13.24 -22.61 15.32
N GLY A 37 12.16 -22.46 14.54
CA GLY A 37 10.89 -21.86 14.95
C GLY A 37 10.77 -20.40 14.53
N TYR A 38 9.74 -20.10 13.75
CA TYR A 38 9.49 -18.74 13.24
C TYR A 38 9.36 -17.69 14.35
N SER A 39 8.77 -18.06 15.50
CA SER A 39 8.58 -17.12 16.62
C SER A 39 9.90 -16.64 17.21
N ARG A 40 10.94 -17.49 17.25
CA ARG A 40 12.27 -17.11 17.73
C ARG A 40 13.00 -16.22 16.73
N LEU A 41 12.78 -16.47 15.44
CA LEU A 41 13.42 -15.73 14.35
C LEU A 41 12.73 -14.39 14.05
N GLU A 42 11.50 -14.20 14.50
CA GLU A 42 10.69 -13.03 14.17
C GLU A 42 11.40 -11.72 14.53
N LYS A 43 11.87 -11.58 15.76
CA LYS A 43 12.53 -10.34 16.23
C LYS A 43 13.84 -10.03 15.50
N PRO A 44 14.82 -10.95 15.39
CA PRO A 44 16.08 -10.66 14.71
C PRO A 44 15.88 -10.44 13.21
N VAL A 45 15.04 -11.22 12.54
CA VAL A 45 14.77 -11.04 11.11
C VAL A 45 14.03 -9.73 10.85
N ALA A 46 13.03 -9.38 11.67
CA ALA A 46 12.33 -8.09 11.55
C ALA A 46 13.27 -6.90 11.79
N ALA A 47 14.26 -7.02 12.67
CA ALA A 47 15.26 -5.97 12.90
C ALA A 47 16.16 -5.75 11.66
N VAL A 48 16.67 -6.83 11.07
CA VAL A 48 17.46 -6.78 9.83
C VAL A 48 16.62 -6.24 8.68
N GLU A 49 15.40 -6.74 8.50
CA GLU A 49 14.47 -6.28 7.48
C GLU A 49 14.16 -4.79 7.62
N ARG A 50 13.93 -4.32 8.85
CA ARG A 50 13.69 -2.90 9.15
C ARG A 50 14.89 -2.04 8.76
N GLY A 51 16.11 -2.47 9.07
CA GLY A 51 17.33 -1.76 8.70
C GLY A 51 17.48 -1.64 7.19
N LEU A 52 17.43 -2.76 6.49
CA LEU A 52 17.62 -2.80 5.02
C LEU A 52 16.49 -2.11 4.26
N LYS A 53 15.25 -2.46 4.55
CA LYS A 53 14.09 -1.87 3.87
C LYS A 53 13.81 -0.43 4.33
N GLY A 54 14.11 -0.10 5.58
CA GLY A 54 14.03 1.26 6.10
C GLY A 54 14.96 2.17 5.34
N PHE A 55 16.21 1.77 5.16
CA PHE A 55 17.20 2.56 4.42
C PHE A 55 16.85 2.72 2.94
N LEU A 56 16.53 1.62 2.25
CA LEU A 56 16.30 1.62 0.79
C LEU A 56 14.94 2.19 0.39
N PHE A 57 13.89 1.89 1.15
CA PHE A 57 12.51 2.15 0.73
C PHE A 57 11.71 2.99 1.73
N ASP A 58 12.34 3.42 2.84
CA ASP A 58 11.64 4.09 3.95
C ASP A 58 10.44 3.25 4.45
N CYS A 59 10.71 1.97 4.71
CA CYS A 59 9.71 0.97 4.99
C CYS A 59 9.03 1.19 6.35
N GLN A 60 7.70 1.21 6.36
CA GLN A 60 6.87 1.39 7.57
C GLN A 60 6.55 0.07 8.30
N MET A 61 7.22 -1.03 7.95
CA MET A 61 7.06 -2.35 8.60
C MET A 61 5.61 -2.78 8.76
N CYS A 62 4.80 -2.67 7.71
CA CYS A 62 3.39 -3.09 7.73
C CYS A 62 3.19 -4.61 7.74
N GLY A 63 4.24 -5.41 7.60
CA GLY A 63 4.20 -6.87 7.55
C GLY A 63 3.60 -7.48 6.28
N GLN A 64 3.12 -6.64 5.36
CA GLN A 64 2.51 -7.05 4.08
C GLN A 64 3.20 -6.32 2.92
N CYS A 65 4.40 -6.76 2.60
CA CYS A 65 5.22 -6.11 1.59
C CYS A 65 4.55 -6.14 0.21
N ALA A 66 4.52 -4.99 -0.47
CA ALA A 66 4.01 -4.83 -1.82
C ALA A 66 5.09 -4.29 -2.79
N LEU A 67 6.36 -4.22 -2.37
CA LEU A 67 7.44 -3.62 -3.18
C LEU A 67 7.57 -4.26 -4.55
N SER A 68 7.43 -5.58 -4.64
CA SER A 68 7.48 -6.33 -5.90
C SER A 68 6.34 -6.02 -6.88
N SER A 69 5.24 -5.43 -6.40
CA SER A 69 4.12 -5.01 -7.24
C SER A 69 3.98 -3.49 -7.36
N THR A 70 4.74 -2.72 -6.58
CA THR A 70 4.65 -1.25 -6.56
C THR A 70 5.94 -0.57 -7.03
N GLY A 71 6.63 -1.16 -8.00
CA GLY A 71 7.80 -0.51 -8.59
C GLY A 71 8.91 -0.19 -7.61
N MET A 72 9.12 -1.01 -6.57
CA MET A 72 10.04 -0.75 -5.45
C MET A 72 9.74 0.55 -4.67
N SER A 73 8.52 1.09 -4.79
CA SER A 73 8.04 2.22 -4.00
C SER A 73 7.11 1.74 -2.89
N CYS A 74 7.45 1.98 -1.63
CA CYS A 74 6.61 1.55 -0.51
C CYS A 74 5.31 2.37 -0.46
N SER A 75 4.17 1.72 -0.71
CA SER A 75 2.84 2.37 -0.71
C SER A 75 2.47 2.99 0.64
N MET A 76 3.06 2.49 1.75
CA MET A 76 2.82 3.03 3.10
C MET A 76 3.50 4.39 3.34
N ASN A 77 4.32 4.89 2.40
CA ASN A 77 4.85 6.25 2.43
C ASN A 77 3.86 7.28 1.87
N CYS A 78 2.70 6.83 1.40
CA CYS A 78 1.62 7.74 1.02
C CYS A 78 1.07 8.44 2.27
N PRO A 79 1.02 9.80 2.33
CA PRO A 79 0.50 10.53 3.47
C PRO A 79 -0.98 10.22 3.80
N LYS A 80 -1.72 9.75 2.80
CA LYS A 80 -3.11 9.29 2.95
C LYS A 80 -3.23 7.80 3.27
N ASN A 81 -2.11 7.09 3.42
CA ASN A 81 -2.04 5.64 3.66
C ASN A 81 -2.82 4.79 2.62
N LEU A 82 -2.85 5.24 1.37
CA LEU A 82 -3.50 4.51 0.30
C LEU A 82 -2.71 3.27 -0.08
N ARG A 83 -3.34 2.10 0.06
CA ARG A 83 -2.75 0.81 -0.29
C ARG A 83 -2.87 0.51 -1.77
N ASN A 84 -3.93 0.96 -2.39
CA ASN A 84 -4.19 0.91 -3.82
C ASN A 84 -4.41 2.34 -4.29
N GLY A 85 -3.64 2.79 -5.23
CA GLY A 85 -3.72 4.16 -5.71
C GLY A 85 -3.73 4.22 -7.19
N PRO A 86 -3.58 5.38 -7.80
CA PRO A 86 -3.38 6.70 -7.20
C PRO A 86 -4.66 7.32 -6.64
N CYS A 87 -4.52 8.37 -5.81
CA CYS A 87 -5.63 9.26 -5.47
C CYS A 87 -5.75 10.39 -6.50
N GLY A 88 -6.91 11.06 -6.55
CA GLY A 88 -7.12 12.20 -7.44
C GLY A 88 -6.34 13.47 -7.10
N GLY A 89 -5.57 13.49 -6.01
CA GLY A 89 -4.83 14.67 -5.54
C GLY A 89 -3.36 14.72 -5.97
N VAL A 90 -3.03 14.14 -7.12
CA VAL A 90 -1.71 14.32 -7.72
C VAL A 90 -1.70 15.65 -8.47
N ARG A 91 -0.71 16.50 -8.17
CA ARG A 91 -0.54 17.79 -8.83
C ARG A 91 0.02 17.60 -10.25
N ASP A 92 -0.12 18.60 -11.12
CA ASP A 92 0.37 18.57 -12.52
C ASP A 92 1.86 18.25 -12.63
N ASN A 93 2.66 18.68 -11.64
CA ASN A 93 4.08 18.37 -11.54
C ASN A 93 4.39 16.96 -10.97
N GLY A 94 3.37 16.12 -10.75
CA GLY A 94 3.52 14.77 -10.20
C GLY A 94 3.74 14.72 -8.68
N HIS A 95 3.64 15.84 -7.97
CA HIS A 95 3.82 15.92 -6.53
C HIS A 95 2.52 15.65 -5.77
N CYS A 96 2.66 15.30 -4.49
CA CYS A 96 1.55 15.00 -3.61
C CYS A 96 0.83 16.29 -3.18
N GLU A 97 -0.50 16.28 -3.13
CA GLU A 97 -1.28 17.43 -2.63
C GLU A 97 -1.07 17.67 -1.13
N VAL A 98 -0.89 16.59 -0.35
CA VAL A 98 -0.72 16.66 1.12
C VAL A 98 0.70 17.09 1.50
N LYS A 99 1.70 16.59 0.75
CA LYS A 99 3.12 16.92 0.93
C LYS A 99 3.72 17.39 -0.39
N PRO A 100 3.58 18.69 -0.72
CA PRO A 100 4.01 19.23 -2.01
C PRO A 100 5.51 19.09 -2.29
N GLU A 101 6.32 18.94 -1.25
CA GLU A 101 7.78 18.76 -1.34
C GLU A 101 8.18 17.36 -1.84
N MET A 102 7.25 16.40 -1.86
CA MET A 102 7.53 15.05 -2.33
C MET A 102 6.73 14.68 -3.57
N LYS A 103 7.37 13.92 -4.47
CA LYS A 103 6.69 13.27 -5.59
C LYS A 103 5.67 12.26 -5.07
N CYS A 104 4.54 12.15 -5.73
CA CYS A 104 3.52 11.18 -5.35
C CYS A 104 4.08 9.75 -5.33
N VAL A 105 3.83 9.01 -4.26
CA VAL A 105 4.31 7.63 -4.08
C VAL A 105 3.79 6.72 -5.20
N TRP A 106 2.57 6.95 -5.67
CA TRP A 106 1.96 6.14 -6.72
C TRP A 106 2.46 6.50 -8.12
N VAL A 107 2.85 7.76 -8.35
CA VAL A 107 3.59 8.13 -9.58
C VAL A 107 4.94 7.44 -9.59
N GLN A 108 5.67 7.44 -8.46
CA GLN A 108 6.92 6.70 -8.33
C GLN A 108 6.73 5.19 -8.53
N ALA A 109 5.64 4.62 -7.97
CA ALA A 109 5.33 3.21 -8.12
C ALA A 109 5.10 2.85 -9.58
N TRP A 110 4.37 3.68 -10.31
CA TRP A 110 4.16 3.51 -11.75
C TRP A 110 5.47 3.60 -12.52
N GLU A 111 6.26 4.65 -12.31
CA GLU A 111 7.57 4.80 -12.95
C GLU A 111 8.48 3.59 -12.70
N GLY A 112 8.56 3.14 -11.43
CA GLY A 112 9.36 1.97 -11.07
C GLY A 112 8.86 0.69 -11.72
N SER A 113 7.54 0.50 -11.83
CA SER A 113 6.96 -0.70 -12.45
C SER A 113 7.30 -0.82 -13.93
N GLN A 114 7.47 0.31 -14.65
CA GLN A 114 7.85 0.30 -16.07
C GLN A 114 9.26 -0.27 -16.30
N HIS A 115 10.12 -0.27 -15.28
CA HIS A 115 11.46 -0.84 -15.35
C HIS A 115 11.53 -2.30 -14.89
N MET A 116 10.52 -2.79 -14.19
CA MET A 116 10.49 -4.15 -13.64
C MET A 116 10.07 -5.18 -14.67
N ALA A 117 10.55 -6.42 -14.53
CA ALA A 117 10.11 -7.52 -15.37
C ALA A 117 8.65 -7.91 -15.08
N LYS A 118 8.24 -7.81 -13.82
CA LYS A 118 6.88 -8.10 -13.33
C LYS A 118 6.03 -6.83 -13.19
N GLY A 119 6.33 -5.78 -13.96
CA GLY A 119 5.71 -4.46 -13.82
C GLY A 119 4.18 -4.45 -13.91
N GLY A 120 3.58 -5.39 -14.65
CA GLY A 120 2.12 -5.55 -14.71
C GLY A 120 1.45 -5.86 -13.38
N ALA A 121 2.19 -6.35 -12.38
CA ALA A 121 1.66 -6.60 -11.04
C ALA A 121 1.19 -5.33 -10.29
N ILE A 122 1.49 -4.14 -10.81
CA ILE A 122 0.96 -2.88 -10.25
C ILE A 122 -0.57 -2.76 -10.41
N LEU A 123 -1.14 -3.49 -11.39
CA LEU A 123 -2.58 -3.53 -11.64
C LEU A 123 -3.33 -4.46 -10.66
N ASP A 124 -2.60 -5.32 -9.95
CA ASP A 124 -3.19 -6.23 -8.98
C ASP A 124 -3.62 -5.48 -7.73
N VAL A 125 -4.90 -5.67 -7.36
CA VAL A 125 -5.45 -5.04 -6.14
C VAL A 125 -4.81 -5.67 -4.91
N GLN A 126 -4.10 -4.84 -4.14
CA GLN A 126 -3.47 -5.26 -2.89
C GLN A 126 -4.51 -5.47 -1.79
N LYS A 127 -4.32 -6.52 -0.99
CA LYS A 127 -5.16 -6.77 0.18
C LYS A 127 -5.12 -5.60 1.16
N PRO A 128 -6.20 -5.35 1.91
CA PRO A 128 -6.21 -4.32 2.97
C PRO A 128 -5.08 -4.55 3.98
N VAL A 129 -4.62 -3.47 4.60
CA VAL A 129 -3.59 -3.56 5.64
C VAL A 129 -4.17 -4.26 6.88
N ASP A 130 -3.54 -5.35 7.28
CA ASP A 130 -3.81 -6.01 8.56
C ASP A 130 -2.87 -5.43 9.63
N ASN A 131 -3.41 -4.57 10.47
CA ASN A 131 -2.62 -3.89 11.51
C ASN A 131 -2.01 -4.85 12.55
N ARG A 132 -2.50 -6.10 12.66
CA ARG A 132 -1.93 -7.13 13.53
C ARG A 132 -0.53 -7.53 13.08
N LEU A 133 -0.21 -7.36 11.80
CA LEU A 133 1.08 -7.68 11.21
C LEU A 133 2.09 -6.53 11.30
N LYS A 134 1.69 -5.38 11.81
CA LYS A 134 2.57 -4.21 11.93
C LYS A 134 3.74 -4.52 12.87
N GLY A 135 4.95 -4.29 12.38
CA GLY A 135 6.20 -4.60 13.09
C GLY A 135 6.72 -6.02 12.87
N HIS A 136 5.93 -6.91 12.27
CA HIS A 136 6.33 -8.27 11.93
C HIS A 136 7.12 -8.33 10.63
N SER A 137 7.94 -9.40 10.49
CA SER A 137 8.72 -9.64 9.29
C SER A 137 7.84 -10.06 8.12
N SER A 138 7.86 -9.28 7.03
CA SER A 138 7.19 -9.67 5.79
C SER A 138 7.93 -10.79 5.07
N TRP A 139 9.24 -10.93 5.25
CA TRP A 139 10.02 -12.04 4.67
C TRP A 139 9.63 -13.39 5.25
N LEU A 140 9.55 -13.49 6.57
CA LEU A 140 9.10 -14.72 7.23
C LEU A 140 7.64 -15.04 6.88
N LYS A 141 6.81 -13.99 6.72
CA LYS A 141 5.43 -14.18 6.27
C LYS A 141 5.37 -14.80 4.88
N VAL A 142 6.12 -14.29 3.91
CA VAL A 142 6.18 -14.83 2.54
C VAL A 142 6.65 -16.29 2.55
N VAL A 143 7.67 -16.61 3.34
CA VAL A 143 8.15 -18.00 3.46
C VAL A 143 7.03 -18.91 4.00
N ARG A 144 6.34 -18.50 5.05
CA ARG A 144 5.21 -19.28 5.61
C ARG A 144 4.09 -19.44 4.57
N ASP A 145 3.67 -18.35 3.94
CA ASP A 145 2.55 -18.36 2.99
C ASP A 145 2.84 -19.25 1.77
N LYS A 146 4.13 -19.39 1.36
CA LYS A 146 4.53 -20.23 0.23
C LYS A 146 4.87 -21.68 0.60
N THR A 147 5.27 -21.94 1.83
CA THR A 147 5.69 -23.29 2.27
C THR A 147 4.64 -24.00 3.11
N GLU A 148 3.76 -23.26 3.75
CA GLU A 148 2.64 -23.78 4.52
C GLU A 148 1.36 -23.28 3.85
N PRO A 149 0.58 -24.14 3.16
CA PRO A 149 -0.70 -23.73 2.64
C PRO A 149 -1.54 -23.20 3.80
N ALA A 150 -2.02 -21.95 3.67
CA ALA A 150 -2.86 -21.35 4.67
C ALA A 150 -4.03 -22.30 4.99
N PRO A 151 -4.39 -22.51 6.27
CA PRO A 151 -5.62 -23.22 6.59
C PRO A 151 -6.74 -22.52 5.81
N THR A 152 -7.46 -23.28 5.02
CA THR A 152 -8.60 -22.80 4.22
C THR A 152 -9.42 -21.89 5.13
N PRO A 153 -9.65 -20.60 4.78
CA PRO A 153 -10.42 -19.73 5.65
C PRO A 153 -11.75 -20.40 5.89
N ALA A 154 -12.04 -20.72 7.15
CA ALA A 154 -13.33 -21.26 7.53
C ALA A 154 -14.38 -20.35 6.89
N LYS A 155 -15.23 -20.95 6.04
CA LYS A 155 -16.29 -20.30 5.28
C LYS A 155 -17.00 -19.35 6.25
N LYS A 156 -16.78 -18.04 6.12
CA LYS A 156 -17.51 -17.05 6.91
C LYS A 156 -18.99 -17.43 6.79
N PRO A 157 -19.74 -17.60 7.88
CA PRO A 157 -21.17 -17.78 7.76
C PRO A 157 -21.69 -16.61 6.94
N ALA A 158 -22.46 -16.93 5.89
CA ALA A 158 -23.04 -15.95 5.00
C ALA A 158 -23.72 -14.89 5.86
N ALA A 159 -23.30 -13.63 5.75
CA ALA A 159 -23.99 -12.53 6.39
C ALA A 159 -25.42 -12.60 5.88
N LYS A 160 -26.39 -12.73 6.81
CA LYS A 160 -27.82 -12.63 6.49
C LYS A 160 -28.02 -11.34 5.70
N PRO A 161 -28.74 -11.36 4.59
CA PRO A 161 -29.07 -10.14 3.88
C PRO A 161 -29.75 -9.19 4.88
N ALA A 162 -29.19 -8.00 5.06
CA ALA A 162 -29.85 -6.94 5.78
C ALA A 162 -31.16 -6.69 5.04
N SER A 163 -32.29 -6.90 5.73
CA SER A 163 -33.59 -6.57 5.19
C SER A 163 -33.60 -5.07 4.88
N ASP A 164 -33.65 -4.73 3.60
CA ASP A 164 -33.89 -3.38 3.11
C ASP A 164 -35.19 -2.85 3.69
N LYS A 165 -35.09 -2.13 4.80
CA LYS A 165 -36.09 -1.15 5.12
C LYS A 165 -35.75 0.09 4.28
N VAL A 166 -36.32 0.11 3.08
CA VAL A 166 -36.40 1.31 2.27
C VAL A 166 -37.15 2.36 3.10
N LEU A 167 -36.37 3.27 3.69
CA LEU A 167 -36.92 4.51 4.19
C LEU A 167 -37.30 5.33 2.95
N VAL A 168 -38.59 5.29 2.63
CA VAL A 168 -39.18 6.21 1.66
C VAL A 168 -39.10 7.60 2.27
N GLU A 169 -38.08 8.37 1.86
CA GLU A 169 -38.01 9.81 2.15
C GLU A 169 -39.20 10.49 1.48
N LYS A 170 -40.01 11.17 2.30
CA LYS A 170 -41.07 12.04 1.85
C LYS A 170 -40.48 13.14 0.97
N PRO A 171 -41.15 13.50 -0.15
CA PRO A 171 -40.71 14.62 -0.97
C PRO A 171 -40.79 15.93 -0.17
N LEU A 172 -39.67 16.63 -0.16
CA LEU A 172 -39.55 17.94 0.43
C LEU A 172 -40.42 18.92 -0.39
N ALA A 173 -41.47 19.44 0.24
CA ALA A 173 -42.36 20.44 -0.36
C ALA A 173 -41.60 21.70 -0.71
N ASP A 174 -41.89 22.25 -1.87
CA ASP A 174 -41.43 23.51 -2.44
C ASP A 174 -41.39 24.65 -1.42
N LYS A 175 -40.21 25.24 -1.25
CA LYS A 175 -40.10 26.62 -0.73
C LYS A 175 -39.84 27.55 -1.91
N PRO A 176 -40.67 28.62 -2.08
CA PRO A 176 -40.44 29.57 -3.15
C PRO A 176 -39.16 30.39 -2.95
N LEU A 177 -38.36 30.51 -4.02
CA LEU A 177 -37.23 31.41 -4.11
C LEU A 177 -37.70 32.83 -3.93
N VAL A 178 -37.23 33.48 -2.88
CA VAL A 178 -37.37 34.95 -2.74
C VAL A 178 -36.17 35.60 -3.44
N ASP A 179 -36.43 36.17 -4.59
CA ASP A 179 -35.51 37.06 -5.30
C ASP A 179 -35.21 38.30 -4.45
N LYS A 180 -33.95 38.39 -4.02
CA LYS A 180 -33.44 39.63 -3.44
C LYS A 180 -32.26 40.12 -4.28
N ALA A 181 -32.56 41.04 -5.20
CA ALA A 181 -31.57 41.77 -5.97
C ALA A 181 -30.69 42.62 -5.01
N PRO A 182 -29.36 42.65 -5.17
CA PRO A 182 -28.52 43.64 -4.51
C PRO A 182 -28.46 44.92 -5.30
N GLY A 183 -28.81 46.04 -4.63
CA GLY A 183 -28.70 47.38 -5.15
C GLY A 183 -27.25 47.80 -5.42
N ALA A 184 -27.06 48.52 -6.51
CA ALA A 184 -25.82 49.14 -6.90
C ALA A 184 -25.43 50.29 -5.94
N PRO A 185 -24.14 50.47 -5.60
CA PRO A 185 -23.68 51.73 -5.03
C PRO A 185 -23.29 52.70 -6.12
N SER A 186 -23.88 53.90 -6.04
CA SER A 186 -23.50 55.09 -6.76
C SER A 186 -22.13 55.60 -6.27
N ALA A 187 -21.30 55.96 -7.22
CA ALA A 187 -20.08 56.76 -7.00
C ALA A 187 -20.40 58.23 -6.64
N PRO A 188 -19.43 58.92 -5.99
CA PRO A 188 -18.85 60.13 -6.62
C PRO A 188 -17.40 59.94 -7.00
#